data_8b8354e9f8870a3f7f3ff17cafbd283d
#
_entry.id   8b8354e9f8870a3f7f3ff17cafbd283d
#
_cell.length_a   1.000
_cell.length_b   1.000
_cell.length_c   1.000
_cell.angle_alpha   90.00
_cell.angle_beta   90.00
_cell.angle_gamma   90.00
#
_symmetry.space_group_name_H-M   'P 1'
#
loop_
_entity.id
_entity.type
_entity.pdbx_description
1 polymer ?
#
loop_
_entity_poly.entity_id
_entity_poly.type
_entity_poly.pdbx_seq_one_letter_code
_entity_poly.pdbx_strand_id
1 'polypeptide(L)'
;AMADKFGTWRVLALGGILYAIGLLMMAHATSVAMLHIGGGVLIGLGIAAGSFSIVLAAFARKVSPERRSLVFGLGTAAGSAGMFLFAPISQAMIGTYGWSDTLSIFSILLLIVPLLAIPLAGNSATGSSVRTEMQQTAAQALREAAGHRSYLLLVSGFFVCGFQVAFITAHFPAYIGDLGIAPRYAVIALALIGF
;
A
#
# COMPACT_ATOMS: atom_id res chain seq x y z
N ALA A 1 8.82 1.12 13.88
CA ALA A 1 9.36 2.40 14.39
C ALA A 1 8.29 3.50 14.50
N MET A 2 7.71 4.04 13.38
CA MET A 2 6.68 5.11 13.50
C MET A 2 5.36 4.56 14.06
N ALA A 3 4.87 3.43 13.58
CA ALA A 3 3.66 2.79 14.07
C ALA A 3 3.75 2.39 15.55
N ASP A 4 4.95 2.04 16.05
CA ASP A 4 5.17 1.68 17.45
C ASP A 4 5.20 2.91 18.36
N LYS A 5 5.63 4.07 17.84
CA LYS A 5 5.73 5.34 18.59
C LYS A 5 4.39 6.07 18.64
N PHE A 6 3.68 6.15 17.51
CA PHE A 6 2.46 6.96 17.36
C PHE A 6 1.17 6.14 17.39
N GLY A 7 1.28 4.80 17.39
CA GLY A 7 0.17 3.88 17.29
C GLY A 7 -0.22 3.59 15.84
N THR A 8 -0.57 2.34 15.56
CA THR A 8 -0.84 1.86 14.18
C THR A 8 -1.99 2.61 13.52
N TRP A 9 -3.09 2.86 14.24
CA TRP A 9 -4.26 3.52 13.69
C TRP A 9 -3.99 4.95 13.19
N ARG A 10 -3.16 5.72 13.94
CA ARG A 10 -2.79 7.09 13.55
C ARG A 10 -1.92 7.11 12.30
N VAL A 11 -1.01 6.17 12.19
CA VAL A 11 -0.14 6.05 11.01
C VAL A 11 -0.95 5.66 9.78
N LEU A 12 -1.88 4.70 9.91
CA LEU A 12 -2.79 4.31 8.82
C LEU A 12 -3.73 5.45 8.42
N ALA A 13 -4.30 6.16 9.41
CA ALA A 13 -5.18 7.29 9.15
C ALA A 13 -4.44 8.43 8.42
N LEU A 14 -3.24 8.79 8.90
CA LEU A 14 -2.40 9.78 8.24
C LEU A 14 -2.03 9.35 6.81
N GLY A 15 -1.68 8.07 6.64
CA GLY A 15 -1.39 7.51 5.32
C GLY A 15 -2.55 7.63 4.36
N GLY A 16 -3.77 7.28 4.78
CA GLY A 16 -4.99 7.43 3.98
C GLY A 16 -5.28 8.88 3.60
N ILE A 17 -5.09 9.81 4.53
CA ILE A 17 -5.28 11.25 4.29
C ILE A 17 -4.23 11.78 3.29
N LEU A 18 -2.95 11.45 3.48
CA LEU A 18 -1.89 11.87 2.56
C LEU A 18 -2.12 11.32 1.15
N TYR A 19 -2.56 10.07 1.05
CA TYR A 19 -2.87 9.45 -0.23
C TYR A 19 -4.07 10.15 -0.90
N ALA A 20 -5.13 10.44 -0.16
CA ALA A 20 -6.29 11.16 -0.66
C ALA A 20 -5.93 12.56 -1.19
N ILE A 21 -5.14 13.33 -0.42
CA ILE A 21 -4.65 14.64 -0.84
C ILE A 21 -3.78 14.52 -2.10
N GLY A 22 -2.92 13.51 -2.16
CA GLY A 22 -2.07 13.26 -3.33
C GLY A 22 -2.88 12.99 -4.59
N LEU A 23 -3.95 12.18 -4.51
CA LEU A 23 -4.87 11.95 -5.64
C LEU A 23 -5.61 13.23 -6.06
N LEU A 24 -6.09 14.03 -5.12
CA LEU A 24 -6.71 15.32 -5.44
C LEU A 24 -5.74 16.28 -6.11
N MET A 25 -4.49 16.35 -5.63
CA MET A 25 -3.45 17.16 -6.29
C MET A 25 -3.19 16.68 -7.71
N MET A 26 -3.13 15.38 -7.94
CA MET A 26 -2.98 14.84 -9.29
C MET A 26 -4.19 15.15 -10.18
N ALA A 27 -5.41 14.98 -9.65
CA ALA A 27 -6.65 15.23 -10.38
C ALA A 27 -6.74 16.66 -10.93
N HIS A 28 -6.19 17.63 -10.19
CA HIS A 28 -6.23 19.06 -10.52
C HIS A 28 -4.83 19.62 -10.87
N ALA A 29 -3.89 18.77 -11.24
CA ALA A 29 -2.53 19.22 -11.51
C ALA A 29 -2.45 20.11 -12.75
N THR A 30 -1.97 21.34 -12.55
CA THR A 30 -1.72 22.33 -13.60
C THR A 30 -0.24 22.47 -13.94
N SER A 31 0.64 21.79 -13.18
CA SER A 31 2.09 21.82 -13.39
C SER A 31 2.72 20.46 -13.11
N VAL A 32 3.89 20.23 -13.72
CA VAL A 32 4.68 19.03 -13.51
C VAL A 32 5.11 18.89 -12.04
N ALA A 33 5.38 19.99 -11.36
CA ALA A 33 5.70 19.99 -9.94
C ALA A 33 4.54 19.46 -9.08
N MET A 34 3.30 19.85 -9.38
CA MET A 34 2.12 19.30 -8.68
C MET A 34 1.99 17.80 -8.87
N LEU A 35 2.25 17.28 -10.08
CA LEU A 35 2.24 15.84 -10.34
C LEU A 35 3.31 15.11 -9.52
N HIS A 36 4.53 15.63 -9.46
CA HIS A 36 5.60 15.00 -8.68
C HIS A 36 5.35 15.05 -7.17
N ILE A 37 4.84 16.18 -6.66
CA ILE A 37 4.52 16.29 -5.23
C ILE A 37 3.31 15.40 -4.89
N GLY A 38 2.24 15.47 -5.66
CA GLY A 38 1.03 14.67 -5.43
C GLY A 38 1.28 13.18 -5.59
N GLY A 39 1.73 12.77 -6.77
CA GLY A 39 1.96 11.37 -7.11
C GLY A 39 3.21 10.76 -6.47
N GLY A 40 4.33 11.51 -6.47
CA GLY A 40 5.60 11.01 -5.93
C GLY A 40 5.65 11.08 -4.41
N VAL A 41 5.48 12.27 -3.82
CA VAL A 41 5.71 12.46 -2.38
C VAL A 41 4.49 12.06 -1.54
N LEU A 42 3.32 12.64 -1.81
CA LEU A 42 2.16 12.43 -0.95
C LEU A 42 1.60 11.01 -1.07
N ILE A 43 1.41 10.52 -2.28
CA ILE A 43 0.96 9.14 -2.50
C ILE A 43 2.03 8.15 -2.01
N GLY A 44 3.31 8.39 -2.28
CA GLY A 44 4.41 7.55 -1.81
C GLY A 44 4.45 7.43 -0.29
N LEU A 45 4.32 8.54 0.45
CA LEU A 45 4.22 8.54 1.91
C LEU A 45 2.93 7.86 2.39
N GLY A 46 1.82 8.06 1.69
CA GLY A 46 0.54 7.40 1.97
C GLY A 46 0.63 5.88 1.88
N ILE A 47 1.20 5.36 0.79
CA ILE A 47 1.44 3.92 0.59
C ILE A 47 2.40 3.37 1.64
N ALA A 48 3.49 4.08 1.95
CA ALA A 48 4.45 3.65 2.96
C ALA A 48 3.82 3.55 4.36
N ALA A 49 2.96 4.50 4.73
CA ALA A 49 2.23 4.49 6.00
C ALA A 49 1.12 3.43 6.06
N GLY A 50 0.51 3.10 4.90
CA GLY A 50 -0.49 2.05 4.74
C GLY A 50 0.10 0.68 4.36
N SER A 51 1.41 0.48 4.55
CA SER A 51 2.08 -0.74 4.09
C SER A 51 1.45 -2.01 4.67
N PHE A 52 1.40 -3.05 3.84
CA PHE A 52 0.82 -4.35 4.17
C PHE A 52 1.40 -4.96 5.46
N SER A 53 2.70 -4.79 5.69
CA SER A 53 3.37 -5.26 6.91
C SER A 53 2.85 -4.58 8.18
N ILE A 54 2.50 -3.29 8.14
CA ILE A 54 1.91 -2.57 9.28
C ILE A 54 0.52 -3.11 9.61
N VAL A 55 -0.29 -3.37 8.57
CA VAL A 55 -1.64 -3.92 8.73
C VAL A 55 -1.60 -5.34 9.29
N LEU A 56 -0.76 -6.21 8.72
CA LEU A 56 -0.57 -7.58 9.21
C LEU A 56 -0.06 -7.62 10.66
N ALA A 57 0.90 -6.75 11.01
CA ALA A 57 1.39 -6.64 12.38
C ALA A 57 0.30 -6.18 13.36
N ALA A 58 -0.63 -5.31 12.91
CA ALA A 58 -1.78 -4.91 13.71
C ALA A 58 -2.76 -6.06 13.94
N PHE A 59 -3.04 -6.84 12.91
CA PHE A 59 -3.89 -8.03 13.01
C PHE A 59 -3.26 -9.09 13.91
N ALA A 60 -1.96 -9.37 13.75
CA ALA A 60 -1.24 -10.33 14.58
C ALA A 60 -1.32 -10.04 16.09
N ARG A 61 -1.46 -8.76 16.45
CA ARG A 61 -1.61 -8.35 17.86
C ARG A 61 -3.03 -8.56 18.41
N LYS A 62 -4.04 -8.63 17.54
CA LYS A 62 -5.46 -8.72 17.94
C LYS A 62 -6.05 -10.12 17.85
N VAL A 63 -5.35 -11.07 17.25
CA VAL A 63 -5.83 -12.46 17.07
C VAL A 63 -4.94 -13.44 17.84
N SER A 64 -5.57 -14.56 18.26
CA SER A 64 -4.85 -15.64 18.92
C SER A 64 -3.83 -16.28 17.98
N PRO A 65 -2.74 -16.88 18.50
CA PRO A 65 -1.69 -17.49 17.70
C PRO A 65 -2.19 -18.48 16.65
N GLU A 66 -3.21 -19.26 17.00
CA GLU A 66 -3.80 -20.32 16.13
C GLU A 66 -4.48 -19.74 14.89
N ARG A 67 -5.01 -18.51 14.98
CA ARG A 67 -5.72 -17.82 13.88
C ARG A 67 -4.85 -16.88 13.07
N ARG A 68 -3.60 -16.67 13.43
CA ARG A 68 -2.69 -15.74 12.73
C ARG A 68 -2.49 -16.12 11.28
N SER A 69 -2.28 -17.41 11.00
CA SER A 69 -2.10 -17.91 9.62
C SER A 69 -3.32 -17.62 8.75
N LEU A 70 -4.53 -17.87 9.27
CA LEU A 70 -5.78 -17.56 8.57
C LEU A 70 -5.92 -16.06 8.27
N VAL A 71 -5.66 -15.22 9.27
CA VAL A 71 -5.79 -13.75 9.13
C VAL A 71 -4.75 -13.20 8.15
N PHE A 72 -3.54 -13.74 8.13
CA PHE A 72 -2.53 -13.37 7.16
C PHE A 72 -2.91 -13.79 5.74
N GLY A 73 -3.44 -15.02 5.58
CA GLY A 73 -3.96 -15.50 4.31
C GLY A 73 -5.12 -14.64 3.79
N LEU A 74 -6.09 -14.33 4.64
CA LEU A 74 -7.22 -13.44 4.28
C LEU A 74 -6.74 -12.01 3.95
N GLY A 75 -5.77 -11.47 4.68
CA GLY A 75 -5.20 -10.15 4.40
C GLY A 75 -4.51 -10.12 3.03
N THR A 76 -3.75 -11.15 2.70
CA THR A 76 -3.10 -11.28 1.38
C THR A 76 -4.15 -11.43 0.27
N ALA A 77 -5.14 -12.30 0.47
CA ALA A 77 -6.23 -12.49 -0.48
C ALA A 77 -7.03 -11.20 -0.71
N ALA A 78 -7.27 -10.40 0.34
CA ALA A 78 -7.94 -9.10 0.20
C ALA A 78 -7.12 -8.11 -0.64
N GLY A 79 -5.79 -8.12 -0.51
CA GLY A 79 -4.90 -7.31 -1.37
C GLY A 79 -5.01 -7.71 -2.84
N SER A 80 -4.95 -9.01 -3.12
CA SER A 80 -5.13 -9.56 -4.47
C SER A 80 -6.52 -9.26 -5.04
N ALA A 81 -7.57 -9.45 -4.25
CA ALA A 81 -8.94 -9.11 -4.64
C ALA A 81 -9.08 -7.60 -4.95
N GLY A 82 -8.37 -6.75 -4.22
CA GLY A 82 -8.30 -5.33 -4.52
C GLY A 82 -7.74 -5.06 -5.92
N MET A 83 -6.60 -5.64 -6.27
CA MET A 83 -6.02 -5.50 -7.61
C MET A 83 -6.96 -6.01 -8.71
N PHE A 84 -7.56 -7.19 -8.49
CA PHE A 84 -8.50 -7.79 -9.43
C PHE A 84 -9.72 -6.91 -9.69
N LEU A 85 -10.31 -6.34 -8.64
CA LEU A 85 -11.54 -5.55 -8.73
C LEU A 85 -11.30 -4.11 -9.18
N PHE A 86 -10.28 -3.45 -8.63
CA PHE A 86 -10.07 -2.02 -8.90
C PHE A 86 -9.51 -1.73 -10.29
N ALA A 87 -8.82 -2.67 -10.94
CA ALA A 87 -8.35 -2.46 -12.31
C ALA A 87 -9.51 -2.24 -13.30
N PRO A 88 -10.53 -3.12 -13.42
CA PRO A 88 -11.66 -2.90 -14.30
C PRO A 88 -12.57 -1.74 -13.83
N ILE A 89 -12.76 -1.56 -12.53
CA ILE A 89 -13.54 -0.43 -11.99
C ILE A 89 -12.90 0.90 -12.40
N SER A 90 -11.59 1.06 -12.21
CA SER A 90 -10.86 2.27 -12.60
C SER A 90 -10.99 2.55 -14.09
N GLN A 91 -10.85 1.53 -14.93
CA GLN A 91 -10.99 1.69 -16.39
C GLN A 91 -12.40 2.11 -16.78
N ALA A 92 -13.42 1.52 -16.19
CA ALA A 92 -14.81 1.87 -16.45
C ALA A 92 -15.11 3.32 -16.03
N MET A 93 -14.61 3.74 -14.86
CA MET A 93 -14.77 5.10 -14.35
C MET A 93 -14.03 6.12 -15.22
N ILE A 94 -12.79 5.83 -15.63
CA ILE A 94 -12.03 6.71 -16.53
C ILE A 94 -12.74 6.85 -17.88
N GLY A 95 -13.32 5.77 -18.40
CA GLY A 95 -14.09 5.80 -19.64
C GLY A 95 -15.38 6.62 -19.56
N THR A 96 -15.99 6.73 -18.37
CA THR A 96 -17.28 7.41 -18.16
C THR A 96 -17.12 8.85 -17.70
N TYR A 97 -16.22 9.08 -16.71
CA TYR A 97 -16.06 10.37 -16.02
C TYR A 97 -14.75 11.08 -16.39
N GLY A 98 -13.85 10.39 -17.10
CA GLY A 98 -12.49 10.89 -17.33
C GLY A 98 -11.56 10.61 -16.14
N TRP A 99 -10.27 10.84 -16.35
CA TRP A 99 -9.23 10.51 -15.35
C TRP A 99 -9.27 11.43 -14.11
N SER A 100 -9.55 12.74 -14.30
CA SER A 100 -9.56 13.74 -13.21
C SER A 100 -10.67 13.47 -12.20
N ASP A 101 -11.90 13.27 -12.68
CA ASP A 101 -13.04 12.99 -11.80
C ASP A 101 -12.91 11.62 -11.13
N THR A 102 -12.36 10.62 -11.84
CA THR A 102 -12.06 9.30 -11.26
C THR A 102 -11.08 9.40 -10.11
N LEU A 103 -9.99 10.17 -10.24
CA LEU A 103 -9.02 10.38 -9.16
C LEU A 103 -9.67 11.12 -7.98
N SER A 104 -10.54 12.09 -8.25
CA SER A 104 -11.28 12.83 -7.22
C SER A 104 -12.23 11.91 -6.44
N ILE A 105 -12.96 11.03 -7.13
CA ILE A 105 -13.84 10.03 -6.49
C ILE A 105 -13.03 9.05 -5.64
N PHE A 106 -11.89 8.56 -6.15
CA PHE A 106 -11.02 7.67 -5.38
C PHE A 106 -10.39 8.36 -4.16
N SER A 107 -10.10 9.65 -4.26
CA SER A 107 -9.64 10.44 -3.12
C SER A 107 -10.68 10.44 -2.00
N ILE A 108 -11.97 10.67 -2.33
CA ILE A 108 -13.05 10.62 -1.34
C ILE A 108 -13.20 9.21 -0.76
N LEU A 109 -13.14 8.18 -1.60
CA LEU A 109 -13.20 6.78 -1.15
C LEU A 109 -12.09 6.44 -0.17
N LEU A 110 -10.88 6.95 -0.38
CA LEU A 110 -9.74 6.73 0.53
C LEU A 110 -9.93 7.35 1.92
N LEU A 111 -10.80 8.34 2.08
CA LEU A 111 -11.15 8.89 3.40
C LEU A 111 -11.93 7.88 4.28
N ILE A 112 -12.38 6.76 3.72
CA ILE A 112 -12.90 5.63 4.49
C ILE A 112 -11.77 4.93 5.27
N VAL A 113 -10.54 4.95 4.78
CA VAL A 113 -9.39 4.28 5.43
C VAL A 113 -9.14 4.78 6.86
N PRO A 114 -9.09 6.09 7.15
CA PRO A 114 -9.02 6.61 8.52
C PRO A 114 -10.15 6.08 9.42
N LEU A 115 -11.37 5.99 8.91
CA LEU A 115 -12.52 5.48 9.66
C LEU A 115 -12.37 3.98 9.95
N LEU A 116 -11.94 3.19 8.97
CA LEU A 116 -11.66 1.77 9.13
C LEU A 116 -10.44 1.49 10.01
N ALA A 117 -9.55 2.45 10.21
CA ALA A 117 -8.43 2.33 11.12
C ALA A 117 -8.82 2.52 12.60
N ILE A 118 -9.97 3.12 12.92
CA ILE A 118 -10.43 3.38 14.30
C ILE A 118 -10.51 2.09 15.13
N PRO A 119 -11.08 0.97 14.66
CA PRO A 119 -11.10 -0.28 15.43
C PRO A 119 -9.70 -0.84 15.75
N LEU A 120 -8.67 -0.40 15.01
CA LEU A 120 -7.28 -0.75 15.30
C LEU A 120 -6.67 0.15 16.38
N ALA A 121 -7.39 1.19 16.84
CA ALA A 121 -7.05 2.06 17.95
C ALA A 121 -7.26 1.34 19.29
N GLY A 122 -6.69 0.19 19.50
CA GLY A 122 -6.67 -0.52 20.77
C GLY A 122 -5.33 -0.33 21.47
N ASN A 123 -5.35 -0.26 22.78
CA ASN A 123 -4.19 -0.01 23.64
C ASN A 123 -2.89 -0.66 23.14
N SER A 124 -1.94 0.17 22.80
CA SER A 124 -0.54 -0.22 22.63
C SER A 124 0.10 -0.77 23.94
N ALA A 125 -0.70 -0.81 25.01
CA ALA A 125 -0.24 -1.17 26.36
C ALA A 125 -0.05 -2.68 26.59
N THR A 126 -0.63 -3.56 25.76
CA THR A 126 -0.49 -5.01 25.95
C THR A 126 0.78 -5.60 25.30
N GLY A 127 1.56 -4.79 24.60
CA GLY A 127 2.87 -5.18 24.04
C GLY A 127 4.05 -4.87 24.93
N SER A 128 3.80 -4.47 26.20
CA SER A 128 4.86 -4.01 27.13
C SER A 128 5.74 -5.14 27.68
N SER A 129 5.30 -6.39 27.62
CA SER A 129 6.07 -7.52 28.17
C SER A 129 7.19 -8.03 27.26
N VAL A 130 7.19 -7.72 25.96
CA VAL A 130 8.29 -8.03 25.03
C VAL A 130 9.28 -6.87 24.91
N ARG A 131 8.94 -5.72 25.48
CA ARG A 131 9.72 -4.48 25.35
C ARG A 131 10.94 -4.40 26.26
N THR A 132 11.12 -5.36 27.17
CA THR A 132 12.19 -5.31 28.17
C THR A 132 13.53 -5.88 27.68
N GLU A 133 13.56 -6.57 26.53
CA GLU A 133 14.80 -7.25 26.10
C GLU A 133 15.48 -6.70 24.83
N MET A 134 14.89 -5.75 24.10
CA MET A 134 15.59 -5.20 22.92
C MET A 134 15.51 -3.67 22.88
N GLN A 135 16.39 -3.01 23.60
CA GLN A 135 16.71 -1.58 23.45
C GLN A 135 17.63 -1.36 22.24
N GLN A 136 17.37 -2.04 21.11
CA GLN A 136 18.11 -1.77 19.89
C GLN A 136 17.56 -0.52 19.20
N THR A 137 18.45 0.40 18.86
CA THR A 137 18.10 1.50 17.97
C THR A 137 17.84 0.97 16.55
N ALA A 138 17.00 1.68 15.77
CA ALA A 138 16.74 1.29 14.38
C ALA A 138 18.02 1.16 13.54
N ALA A 139 19.04 1.97 13.81
CA ALA A 139 20.34 1.91 13.16
C ALA A 139 21.11 0.63 13.52
N GLN A 140 21.07 0.21 14.76
CA GLN A 140 21.69 -1.04 15.21
C GLN A 140 21.03 -2.25 14.57
N ALA A 141 19.69 -2.29 14.58
CA ALA A 141 18.92 -3.35 13.94
C ALA A 141 19.20 -3.45 12.42
N LEU A 142 19.30 -2.31 11.72
CA LEU A 142 19.67 -2.27 10.31
C LEU A 142 21.10 -2.78 10.06
N ARG A 143 22.04 -2.39 10.89
CA ARG A 143 23.45 -2.83 10.79
C ARG A 143 23.58 -4.33 11.02
N GLU A 144 22.88 -4.86 12.02
CA GLU A 144 22.82 -6.29 12.30
C GLU A 144 22.18 -7.07 11.12
N ALA A 145 21.02 -6.62 10.64
CA ALA A 145 20.34 -7.21 9.49
C ALA A 145 21.21 -7.21 8.24
N ALA A 146 21.92 -6.11 7.96
CA ALA A 146 22.84 -6.01 6.83
C ALA A 146 24.06 -6.96 6.95
N GLY A 147 24.41 -7.40 8.16
CA GLY A 147 25.43 -8.41 8.41
C GLY A 147 24.96 -9.85 8.13
N HIS A 148 23.65 -10.09 8.05
CA HIS A 148 23.11 -11.43 7.84
C HIS A 148 22.85 -11.71 6.35
N ARG A 149 23.62 -12.66 5.81
CA ARG A 149 23.50 -13.07 4.39
C ARG A 149 22.08 -13.52 4.02
N SER A 150 21.41 -14.27 4.89
CA SER A 150 20.03 -14.73 4.68
C SER A 150 19.06 -13.56 4.56
N TYR A 151 19.24 -12.50 5.36
CA TYR A 151 18.42 -11.28 5.29
C TYR A 151 18.64 -10.55 3.95
N LEU A 152 19.90 -10.39 3.52
CA LEU A 152 20.20 -9.74 2.24
C LEU A 152 19.61 -10.50 1.05
N LEU A 153 19.68 -11.85 1.05
CA LEU A 153 19.06 -12.67 0.02
C LEU A 153 17.53 -12.53 0.01
N LEU A 154 16.91 -12.49 1.19
CA LEU A 154 15.46 -12.26 1.31
C LEU A 154 15.07 -10.88 0.77
N VAL A 155 15.78 -9.83 1.16
CA VAL A 155 15.54 -8.46 0.66
C VAL A 155 15.73 -8.38 -0.85
N SER A 156 16.76 -9.02 -1.39
CA SER A 156 16.99 -9.07 -2.84
C SER A 156 15.84 -9.77 -3.58
N GLY A 157 15.31 -10.88 -3.04
CA GLY A 157 14.14 -11.55 -3.59
C GLY A 157 12.90 -10.68 -3.58
N PHE A 158 12.64 -9.98 -2.46
CA PHE A 158 11.52 -9.03 -2.37
C PHE A 158 11.69 -7.84 -3.31
N PHE A 159 12.91 -7.34 -3.47
CA PHE A 159 13.21 -6.26 -4.42
C PHE A 159 12.86 -6.68 -5.86
N VAL A 160 13.32 -7.86 -6.30
CA VAL A 160 13.02 -8.37 -7.65
C VAL A 160 11.52 -8.53 -7.84
N CYS A 161 10.80 -9.11 -6.87
CA CYS A 161 9.35 -9.25 -6.91
C CYS A 161 8.64 -7.88 -7.03
N GLY A 162 8.98 -6.94 -6.17
CA GLY A 162 8.39 -5.59 -6.20
C GLY A 162 8.71 -4.83 -7.48
N PHE A 163 9.94 -4.92 -7.97
CA PHE A 163 10.36 -4.33 -9.24
C PHE A 163 9.56 -4.89 -10.41
N GLN A 164 9.41 -6.22 -10.49
CA GLN A 164 8.66 -6.89 -11.55
C GLN A 164 7.20 -6.42 -11.59
N VAL A 165 6.53 -6.42 -10.44
CA VAL A 165 5.12 -5.97 -10.35
C VAL A 165 5.00 -4.50 -10.73
N ALA A 166 5.86 -3.64 -10.20
CA ALA A 166 5.85 -2.20 -10.50
C ALA A 166 6.13 -1.94 -11.99
N PHE A 167 7.10 -2.63 -12.57
CA PHE A 167 7.45 -2.50 -13.99
C PHE A 167 6.26 -2.89 -14.89
N ILE A 168 5.64 -4.05 -14.64
CA ILE A 168 4.52 -4.51 -15.45
C ILE A 168 3.33 -3.56 -15.29
N THR A 169 2.95 -3.19 -14.07
CA THR A 169 1.79 -2.32 -13.85
C THR A 169 1.96 -0.92 -14.45
N ALA A 170 3.19 -0.38 -14.47
CA ALA A 170 3.45 0.94 -15.01
C ALA A 170 3.56 0.94 -16.55
N HIS A 171 4.22 -0.06 -17.13
CA HIS A 171 4.57 -0.02 -18.56
C HIS A 171 3.66 -0.83 -19.46
N PHE A 172 3.03 -1.88 -18.95
CA PHE A 172 2.22 -2.77 -19.76
C PHE A 172 1.01 -2.08 -20.43
N PRO A 173 0.23 -1.20 -19.76
CA PRO A 173 -0.87 -0.49 -20.42
C PRO A 173 -0.40 0.41 -21.55
N ALA A 174 0.73 1.11 -21.40
CA ALA A 174 1.30 1.94 -22.44
C ALA A 174 1.75 1.09 -23.63
N TYR A 175 2.45 -0.01 -23.38
CA TYR A 175 2.91 -0.95 -24.41
C TYR A 175 1.73 -1.53 -25.24
N ILE A 176 0.63 -1.91 -24.59
CA ILE A 176 -0.59 -2.40 -25.26
C ILE A 176 -1.19 -1.29 -26.15
N GLY A 177 -1.18 -0.05 -25.66
CA GLY A 177 -1.62 1.12 -26.43
C GLY A 177 -0.77 1.37 -27.68
N ASP A 178 0.56 1.29 -27.56
CA ASP A 178 1.52 1.45 -28.67
C ASP A 178 1.33 0.40 -29.76
N LEU A 179 0.88 -0.81 -29.40
CA LEU A 179 0.53 -1.88 -30.33
C LEU A 179 -0.84 -1.68 -30.99
N GLY A 180 -1.58 -0.62 -30.67
CA GLY A 180 -2.94 -0.38 -31.16
C GLY A 180 -3.99 -1.36 -30.63
N ILE A 181 -3.66 -2.10 -29.57
CA ILE A 181 -4.57 -3.06 -28.93
C ILE A 181 -5.50 -2.31 -27.98
N ALA A 182 -6.78 -2.69 -27.95
CA ALA A 182 -7.75 -2.01 -27.12
C ALA A 182 -7.37 -2.07 -25.62
N PRO A 183 -7.48 -0.97 -24.87
CA PRO A 183 -7.07 -0.86 -23.46
C PRO A 183 -7.69 -1.93 -22.53
N ARG A 184 -8.89 -2.43 -22.88
CA ARG A 184 -9.57 -3.48 -22.10
C ARG A 184 -8.71 -4.74 -21.90
N TYR A 185 -7.84 -5.08 -22.86
CA TYR A 185 -6.99 -6.26 -22.75
C TYR A 185 -5.87 -6.04 -21.72
N ALA A 186 -5.31 -4.84 -21.65
CA ALA A 186 -4.36 -4.49 -20.58
C ALA A 186 -5.01 -4.59 -19.21
N VAL A 187 -6.23 -4.08 -19.05
CA VAL A 187 -6.99 -4.13 -17.80
C VAL A 187 -7.29 -5.56 -17.36
N ILE A 188 -7.74 -6.41 -18.29
CA ILE A 188 -8.00 -7.84 -17.98
C ILE A 188 -6.71 -8.53 -17.57
N ALA A 189 -5.60 -8.30 -18.27
CA ALA A 189 -4.32 -8.90 -17.92
C ALA A 189 -3.83 -8.44 -16.54
N LEU A 190 -3.93 -7.15 -16.21
CA LEU A 190 -3.57 -6.63 -14.88
C LEU A 190 -4.49 -7.18 -13.79
N ALA A 191 -5.78 -7.31 -14.06
CA ALA A 191 -6.72 -7.93 -13.12
C ALA A 191 -6.34 -9.41 -12.86
N LEU A 192 -5.98 -10.17 -13.89
CA LEU A 192 -5.55 -11.57 -13.75
C LEU A 192 -4.24 -11.73 -12.96
N ILE A 193 -3.38 -10.72 -12.93
CA ILE A 193 -2.18 -10.72 -12.06
C ILE A 193 -2.59 -10.62 -10.58
N GLY A 194 -3.70 -9.96 -10.28
CA GLY A 194 -4.24 -9.86 -8.92
C GLY A 194 -5.01 -11.11 -8.46
N PHE A 195 -5.41 -11.98 -9.40
CA PHE A 195 -6.13 -13.23 -9.07
C PHE A 195 -5.16 -14.34 -8.67
#